data_ee15abb8b5f3646ef8996b040df97033
#
_entry.id   ee15abb8b5f3646ef8996b040df97033
#
_cell.length_a   1.000
_cell.length_b   1.000
_cell.length_c   1.000
_cell.angle_alpha   90.00
_cell.angle_beta   90.00
_cell.angle_gamma   90.00
#
_symmetry.space_group_name_H-M   'P 1'
#
loop_
_entity.id
_entity.type
_entity.pdbx_description
1 polymer ?
#
loop_
_entity_poly.entity_id
_entity_poly.type
_entity_poly.pdbx_seq_one_letter_code
_entity_poly.pdbx_strand_id
1 'polypeptide(L)'
;EDKFDYYNHLCFDGLLPRPVFKLTQRPTKVGCTNIKLVQINGKYVKQVTLEFSIRYDLPESEYIDTIVHEMIHYYISINNMNDDSPHGTVFRSMMNDISEKYGIRITITYDEEEEALIARETDRNRYICVVEGEDDYKFAIVFRDKLFQYWEQIPRLPGVKHVRWYVSNRAIFERYPSRIRPCFFSLAPDKVQSY
;
A
#
# COMPACT_ATOMS: atom_id res chain seq x y z
N GLU A 1 -12.30 8.17 14.21
CA GLU A 1 -12.58 9.61 14.31
C GLU A 1 -11.88 10.21 15.53
N ASP A 2 -12.02 9.63 16.71
CA ASP A 2 -11.42 10.16 17.95
C ASP A 2 -9.88 10.25 17.87
N LYS A 3 -9.24 9.28 17.18
CA LYS A 3 -7.78 9.32 16.94
C LYS A 3 -7.39 10.49 16.03
N PHE A 4 -8.16 10.77 14.99
CA PHE A 4 -7.91 11.93 14.13
C PHE A 4 -7.97 13.23 14.94
N ASP A 5 -9.04 13.42 15.74
CA ASP A 5 -9.22 14.63 16.52
C ASP A 5 -8.05 14.81 17.53
N TYR A 6 -7.63 13.71 18.18
CA TYR A 6 -6.49 13.70 19.09
C TYR A 6 -5.19 14.11 18.38
N TYR A 7 -4.83 13.45 17.28
CA TYR A 7 -3.58 13.76 16.56
C TYR A 7 -3.63 15.07 15.79
N ASN A 8 -4.82 15.55 15.41
CA ASN A 8 -4.98 16.89 14.87
C ASN A 8 -4.58 17.94 15.88
N HIS A 9 -5.03 17.84 17.11
CA HIS A 9 -4.60 18.77 18.18
C HIS A 9 -3.12 18.59 18.51
N LEU A 10 -2.63 17.37 18.61
CA LEU A 10 -1.26 17.08 19.02
C LEU A 10 -0.22 17.53 17.99
N CYS A 11 -0.42 17.19 16.71
CA CYS A 11 0.57 17.31 15.65
C CYS A 11 0.32 18.47 14.69
N PHE A 12 -0.91 19.01 14.61
CA PHE A 12 -1.33 20.00 13.63
C PHE A 12 -2.06 21.20 14.24
N ASP A 13 -1.94 21.40 15.55
CA ASP A 13 -2.56 22.51 16.32
C ASP A 13 -4.07 22.64 16.11
N GLY A 14 -4.76 21.55 15.78
CA GLY A 14 -6.20 21.52 15.48
C GLY A 14 -6.57 22.18 14.15
N LEU A 15 -5.60 22.43 13.26
CA LEU A 15 -5.80 23.21 12.03
C LEU A 15 -6.46 22.43 10.90
N LEU A 16 -6.52 21.09 10.99
CA LEU A 16 -7.15 20.26 9.97
C LEU A 16 -8.67 20.24 10.15
N PRO A 17 -9.46 20.76 9.17
CA PRO A 17 -10.88 20.55 9.17
C PRO A 17 -11.24 19.07 9.20
N ARG A 18 -12.38 18.72 9.77
CA ARG A 18 -12.79 17.33 9.84
C ARG A 18 -13.02 16.74 8.45
N PRO A 19 -12.30 15.70 8.02
CA PRO A 19 -12.46 15.09 6.70
C PRO A 19 -13.66 14.12 6.68
N VAL A 20 -14.00 13.62 5.50
CA VAL A 20 -14.87 12.46 5.37
C VAL A 20 -14.03 11.20 5.65
N PHE A 21 -14.47 10.34 6.58
CA PHE A 21 -13.83 9.07 6.86
C PHE A 21 -14.50 7.95 6.07
N LYS A 22 -13.68 7.07 5.49
CA LYS A 22 -14.18 5.92 4.76
C LYS A 22 -13.36 4.67 5.10
N LEU A 23 -14.05 3.61 5.48
CA LEU A 23 -13.47 2.30 5.65
C LEU A 23 -13.57 1.52 4.33
N THR A 24 -12.50 0.85 3.94
CA THR A 24 -12.41 0.10 2.70
C THR A 24 -11.85 -1.30 2.96
N GLN A 25 -11.97 -2.17 1.97
CA GLN A 25 -11.31 -3.49 1.97
C GLN A 25 -10.24 -3.57 0.86
N ARG A 26 -9.63 -2.44 0.51
CA ARG A 26 -8.61 -2.40 -0.55
C ARG A 26 -7.38 -3.19 -0.12
N PRO A 27 -6.84 -4.05 -1.02
CA PRO A 27 -5.67 -4.87 -0.70
C PRO A 27 -4.33 -4.16 -0.99
N THR A 28 -4.34 -2.90 -1.41
CA THR A 28 -3.13 -2.22 -1.92
C THR A 28 -2.63 -1.08 -1.05
N LYS A 29 -3.44 -0.62 -0.10
CA LYS A 29 -3.07 0.50 0.79
C LYS A 29 -3.80 0.38 2.10
N VAL A 30 -3.10 0.63 3.20
CA VAL A 30 -3.70 0.73 4.55
C VAL A 30 -4.41 2.06 4.71
N GLY A 31 -3.79 3.15 4.28
CA GLY A 31 -4.34 4.51 4.26
C GLY A 31 -4.36 5.12 2.87
N CYS A 32 -5.21 6.11 2.65
CA CYS A 32 -5.21 6.94 1.44
C CYS A 32 -5.92 8.27 1.67
N THR A 33 -5.25 9.37 1.36
CA THR A 33 -5.83 10.72 1.33
C THR A 33 -6.32 11.05 -0.07
N ASN A 34 -7.64 11.24 -0.20
CA ASN A 34 -8.27 11.64 -1.46
C ASN A 34 -8.80 13.08 -1.35
N ILE A 35 -8.45 13.92 -2.31
CA ILE A 35 -8.86 15.32 -2.35
C ILE A 35 -9.59 15.58 -3.66
N LYS A 36 -10.80 16.12 -3.55
CA LYS A 36 -11.62 16.49 -4.69
C LYS A 36 -12.06 17.95 -4.56
N LEU A 37 -12.11 18.66 -5.67
CA LEU A 37 -12.77 19.94 -5.75
C LEU A 37 -14.26 19.70 -5.95
N VAL A 38 -15.06 20.18 -5.00
CA VAL A 38 -16.52 20.11 -5.06
C VAL A 38 -17.09 21.53 -5.07
N GLN A 39 -18.18 21.73 -5.78
CA GLN A 39 -18.83 23.03 -5.82
C GLN A 39 -19.94 23.06 -4.74
N ILE A 40 -19.79 23.96 -3.78
CA ILE A 40 -20.79 24.21 -2.74
C ILE A 40 -21.18 25.69 -2.80
N ASN A 41 -22.47 25.98 -2.98
CA ASN A 41 -22.99 27.32 -3.08
C ASN A 41 -22.25 28.21 -4.10
N GLY A 42 -21.90 27.63 -5.27
CA GLY A 42 -21.19 28.33 -6.34
C GLY A 42 -19.68 28.51 -6.14
N LYS A 43 -19.13 28.10 -5.00
CA LYS A 43 -17.69 28.14 -4.71
C LYS A 43 -17.07 26.75 -4.76
N TYR A 44 -15.85 26.65 -5.33
CA TYR A 44 -15.07 25.43 -5.27
C TYR A 44 -14.36 25.30 -3.93
N VAL A 45 -14.58 24.18 -3.24
CA VAL A 45 -13.92 23.83 -1.99
C VAL A 45 -13.23 22.47 -2.10
N LYS A 46 -12.13 22.31 -1.40
CA LYS A 46 -11.47 21.01 -1.30
C LYS A 46 -12.25 20.13 -0.32
N GLN A 47 -12.83 19.04 -0.80
CA GLN A 47 -13.36 17.98 0.02
C GLN A 47 -12.30 16.91 0.20
N VAL A 48 -11.95 16.62 1.45
CA VAL A 48 -10.93 15.63 1.79
C VAL A 48 -11.62 14.39 2.34
N THR A 49 -11.18 13.23 1.85
CA THR A 49 -11.60 11.93 2.35
C THR A 49 -10.36 11.15 2.78
N LEU A 50 -10.33 10.72 4.02
CA LEU A 50 -9.35 9.77 4.54
C LEU A 50 -9.95 8.37 4.47
N GLU A 51 -9.34 7.51 3.67
CA GLU A 51 -9.78 6.12 3.51
C GLU A 51 -8.80 5.22 4.26
N PHE A 52 -9.33 4.28 5.06
CA PHE A 52 -8.52 3.28 5.78
C PHE A 52 -9.01 1.87 5.44
N SER A 53 -8.06 0.97 5.18
CA SER A 53 -8.40 -0.42 4.91
C SER A 53 -8.60 -1.18 6.22
N ILE A 54 -9.76 -1.82 6.36
CA ILE A 54 -10.06 -2.75 7.46
C ILE A 54 -9.68 -4.19 7.11
N ARG A 55 -9.01 -4.38 5.98
CA ARG A 55 -8.58 -5.71 5.53
C ARG A 55 -7.41 -6.25 6.34
N TYR A 56 -6.63 -5.36 6.91
CA TYR A 56 -5.42 -5.69 7.66
C TYR A 56 -5.72 -5.71 9.14
N ASP A 57 -5.21 -6.75 9.83
CA ASP A 57 -5.27 -6.85 11.29
C ASP A 57 -3.95 -6.32 11.86
N LEU A 58 -3.78 -5.00 11.78
CA LEU A 58 -2.58 -4.33 12.24
C LEU A 58 -2.69 -3.96 13.71
N PRO A 59 -1.57 -3.90 14.44
CA PRO A 59 -1.52 -3.30 15.77
C PRO A 59 -2.04 -1.86 15.76
N GLU A 60 -2.59 -1.41 16.89
CA GLU A 60 -3.11 -0.03 17.01
C GLU A 60 -2.05 1.03 16.70
N SER A 61 -0.78 0.78 17.05
CA SER A 61 0.34 1.67 16.74
C SER A 61 0.51 1.90 15.24
N GLU A 62 0.43 0.87 14.42
CA GLU A 62 0.57 0.98 12.98
C GLU A 62 -0.61 1.70 12.31
N TYR A 63 -1.83 1.54 12.86
CA TYR A 63 -2.96 2.36 12.43
C TYR A 63 -2.77 3.83 12.80
N ILE A 64 -2.15 4.13 13.96
CA ILE A 64 -1.81 5.50 14.36
C ILE A 64 -0.81 6.09 13.37
N ASP A 65 0.26 5.36 13.06
CA ASP A 65 1.28 5.80 12.10
C ASP A 65 0.65 6.09 10.73
N THR A 66 -0.22 5.20 10.24
CA THR A 66 -0.96 5.41 9.01
C THR A 66 -1.88 6.64 9.08
N ILE A 67 -2.60 6.84 10.19
CA ILE A 67 -3.47 8.01 10.37
C ILE A 67 -2.66 9.29 10.27
N VAL A 68 -1.54 9.39 11.00
CA VAL A 68 -0.70 10.59 11.01
C VAL A 68 -0.03 10.80 9.65
N HIS A 69 0.41 9.74 8.98
CA HIS A 69 0.92 9.79 7.60
C HIS A 69 -0.09 10.44 6.64
N GLU A 70 -1.35 9.98 6.66
CA GLU A 70 -2.41 10.54 5.81
C GLU A 70 -2.77 11.98 6.22
N MET A 71 -2.65 12.32 7.50
CA MET A 71 -2.85 13.68 7.99
C MET A 71 -1.76 14.65 7.50
N ILE A 72 -0.51 14.21 7.32
CA ILE A 72 0.54 15.01 6.68
C ILE A 72 0.17 15.32 5.23
N HIS A 73 -0.24 14.32 4.44
CA HIS A 73 -0.73 14.56 3.07
C HIS A 73 -1.89 15.55 3.05
N TYR A 74 -2.82 15.41 3.99
CA TYR A 74 -3.95 16.31 4.13
C TYR A 74 -3.46 17.76 4.41
N TYR A 75 -2.58 17.93 5.39
CA TYR A 75 -2.04 19.25 5.77
C TYR A 75 -1.31 19.94 4.61
N ILE A 76 -0.42 19.23 3.93
CA ILE A 76 0.31 19.73 2.76
C ILE A 76 -0.67 20.21 1.69
N SER A 77 -1.70 19.43 1.41
CA SER A 77 -2.65 19.74 0.35
C SER A 77 -3.55 20.93 0.66
N ILE A 78 -4.11 21.03 1.88
CA ILE A 78 -5.02 22.15 2.19
C ILE A 78 -4.28 23.48 2.29
N ASN A 79 -3.00 23.44 2.70
CA ASN A 79 -2.14 24.62 2.77
C ASN A 79 -1.47 24.95 1.42
N ASN A 80 -1.79 24.19 0.34
CA ASN A 80 -1.19 24.37 -0.98
C ASN A 80 0.34 24.39 -0.95
N MET A 81 0.93 23.61 -0.05
CA MET A 81 2.38 23.47 0.01
C MET A 81 2.87 22.71 -1.22
N ASN A 82 3.89 23.25 -1.87
CA ASN A 82 4.47 22.60 -3.05
C ASN A 82 5.53 21.60 -2.60
N ASP A 83 5.31 20.34 -2.90
CA ASP A 83 6.28 19.27 -2.68
C ASP A 83 6.70 18.67 -4.02
N ASP A 84 7.94 18.19 -4.12
CA ASP A 84 8.53 17.68 -5.36
C ASP A 84 8.00 16.26 -5.71
N SER A 85 7.45 15.58 -4.72
CA SER A 85 6.83 14.26 -4.88
C SER A 85 5.80 14.00 -3.75
N PRO A 86 4.99 12.94 -3.81
CA PRO A 86 4.05 12.62 -2.72
C PRO A 86 4.70 12.52 -1.34
N HIS A 87 5.95 12.04 -1.29
CA HIS A 87 6.76 11.96 -0.08
C HIS A 87 8.08 12.73 -0.25
N GLY A 88 7.96 13.96 -0.75
CA GLY A 88 9.10 14.82 -1.02
C GLY A 88 9.67 15.50 0.22
N THR A 89 10.39 16.57 -0.01
CA THR A 89 11.14 17.26 1.06
C THR A 89 10.23 17.80 2.16
N VAL A 90 9.07 18.35 1.79
CA VAL A 90 8.11 18.92 2.76
C VAL A 90 7.50 17.80 3.61
N PHE A 91 7.04 16.72 2.97
CA PHE A 91 6.49 15.57 3.69
C PHE A 91 7.50 14.99 4.67
N ARG A 92 8.73 14.73 4.22
CA ARG A 92 9.80 14.14 5.05
C ARG A 92 10.20 15.02 6.22
N SER A 93 10.24 16.34 6.03
CA SER A 93 10.50 17.29 7.13
C SER A 93 9.42 17.19 8.20
N MET A 94 8.15 17.28 7.81
CA MET A 94 7.03 17.17 8.75
C MET A 94 6.99 15.82 9.46
N MET A 95 7.25 14.73 8.72
CA MET A 95 7.32 13.38 9.26
C MET A 95 8.40 13.28 10.35
N ASN A 96 9.60 13.78 10.09
CA ASN A 96 10.71 13.76 11.04
C ASN A 96 10.41 14.61 12.28
N ASP A 97 9.90 15.84 12.10
CA ASP A 97 9.55 16.75 13.18
C ASP A 97 8.49 16.13 14.13
N ILE A 98 7.47 15.49 13.55
CA ILE A 98 6.41 14.79 14.30
C ILE A 98 6.99 13.56 15.02
N SER A 99 7.82 12.78 14.33
CA SER A 99 8.43 11.58 14.89
C SER A 99 9.35 11.92 16.07
N GLU A 100 10.19 12.93 15.93
CA GLU A 100 11.10 13.38 17.00
C GLU A 100 10.34 13.98 18.19
N LYS A 101 9.33 14.79 17.93
CA LYS A 101 8.62 15.50 18.98
C LYS A 101 7.65 14.63 19.77
N TYR A 102 7.00 13.68 19.12
CA TYR A 102 5.89 12.91 19.71
C TYR A 102 6.14 11.40 19.80
N GLY A 103 7.28 10.94 19.28
CA GLY A 103 7.62 9.50 19.30
C GLY A 103 6.73 8.63 18.41
N ILE A 104 6.08 9.25 17.40
CA ILE A 104 5.24 8.53 16.44
C ILE A 104 6.14 8.05 15.30
N ARG A 105 6.18 6.75 15.06
CA ARG A 105 6.99 6.16 13.99
C ARG A 105 6.23 6.23 12.67
N ILE A 106 6.43 7.29 11.90
CA ILE A 106 5.79 7.43 10.58
C ILE A 106 6.73 6.84 9.54
N THR A 107 6.22 5.92 8.71
CA THR A 107 7.00 5.26 7.66
C THR A 107 6.54 5.70 6.27
N ILE A 108 7.49 5.84 5.34
CA ILE A 108 7.24 6.09 3.93
C ILE A 108 7.33 4.76 3.14
N THR A 109 8.09 3.80 3.65
CA THR A 109 8.36 2.52 3.01
C THR A 109 7.36 1.48 3.49
N TYR A 110 6.85 0.73 2.53
CA TYR A 110 5.90 -0.37 2.74
C TYR A 110 6.52 -1.63 3.37
N ASP A 111 7.76 -1.60 3.85
CA ASP A 111 8.47 -2.82 4.27
C ASP A 111 7.78 -3.48 5.48
N GLU A 112 7.32 -2.71 6.47
CA GLU A 112 6.58 -3.27 7.61
C GLU A 112 5.15 -3.67 7.25
N GLU A 113 4.48 -2.91 6.37
CA GLU A 113 3.20 -3.33 5.78
C GLU A 113 3.36 -4.60 4.96
N GLU A 114 4.49 -4.75 4.27
CA GLU A 114 4.81 -5.93 3.49
C GLU A 114 5.03 -7.14 4.39
N GLU A 115 5.77 -6.99 5.51
CA GLU A 115 5.96 -8.04 6.51
C GLU A 115 4.63 -8.48 7.15
N ALA A 116 3.78 -7.53 7.53
CA ALA A 116 2.45 -7.83 8.06
C ALA A 116 1.57 -8.56 7.04
N LEU A 117 1.67 -8.20 5.75
CA LEU A 117 0.97 -8.89 4.67
C LEU A 117 1.53 -10.28 4.36
N ILE A 118 2.84 -10.46 4.50
CA ILE A 118 3.50 -11.77 4.36
C ILE A 118 3.05 -12.68 5.52
N ALA A 119 2.98 -12.16 6.74
CA ALA A 119 2.57 -12.92 7.91
C ALA A 119 1.09 -13.30 7.90
N ARG A 120 0.23 -12.48 7.29
CA ARG A 120 -1.23 -12.68 7.30
C ARG A 120 -1.67 -13.70 6.27
N GLU A 121 -2.53 -14.62 6.69
CA GLU A 121 -3.21 -15.57 5.81
C GLU A 121 -4.60 -15.07 5.39
N THR A 122 -5.04 -15.50 4.23
CA THR A 122 -6.37 -15.23 3.68
C THR A 122 -7.10 -16.53 3.35
N ASP A 123 -8.40 -16.47 3.15
CA ASP A 123 -9.21 -17.66 2.79
C ASP A 123 -8.98 -18.11 1.33
N ARG A 124 -8.10 -17.44 0.58
CA ARG A 124 -7.92 -17.68 -0.85
C ARG A 124 -6.50 -18.10 -1.18
N ASN A 125 -6.34 -19.31 -1.69
CA ASN A 125 -5.09 -19.75 -2.29
C ASN A 125 -4.82 -19.01 -3.60
N ARG A 126 -3.58 -18.51 -3.74
CA ARG A 126 -3.02 -17.94 -4.96
C ARG A 126 -1.98 -18.89 -5.53
N TYR A 127 -2.01 -19.06 -6.84
CA TYR A 127 -1.07 -19.90 -7.56
C TYR A 127 -0.02 -19.00 -8.20
N ILE A 128 1.21 -19.17 -7.78
CA ILE A 128 2.32 -18.26 -8.07
C ILE A 128 3.32 -19.00 -8.93
N CYS A 129 3.65 -18.40 -10.07
CA CYS A 129 4.71 -18.85 -10.93
C CYS A 129 5.92 -17.91 -10.73
N VAL A 130 7.04 -18.43 -10.27
CA VAL A 130 8.31 -17.71 -10.19
C VAL A 130 9.17 -18.16 -11.35
N VAL A 131 9.66 -17.19 -12.12
CA VAL A 131 10.49 -17.40 -13.31
C VAL A 131 11.87 -16.80 -13.02
N GLU A 132 12.89 -17.60 -13.21
CA GLU A 132 14.29 -17.20 -13.23
C GLU A 132 14.71 -16.91 -14.67
N GLY A 133 15.09 -15.67 -14.94
CA GLY A 133 15.66 -15.22 -16.21
C GLY A 133 17.19 -15.29 -16.22
N GLU A 134 17.82 -14.52 -17.11
CA GLU A 134 19.29 -14.47 -17.16
C GLU A 134 19.87 -13.73 -15.97
N ASP A 135 19.31 -12.56 -15.67
CA ASP A 135 19.82 -11.66 -14.62
C ASP A 135 18.69 -11.19 -13.66
N ASP A 136 17.49 -11.75 -13.78
CA ASP A 136 16.35 -11.31 -13.01
C ASP A 136 15.44 -12.47 -12.56
N TYR A 137 14.65 -12.16 -11.53
CA TYR A 137 13.53 -13.01 -11.12
C TYR A 137 12.22 -12.26 -11.34
N LYS A 138 11.23 -12.97 -11.85
CA LYS A 138 9.87 -12.47 -12.02
C LYS A 138 8.86 -13.44 -11.45
N PHE A 139 7.72 -12.94 -11.04
CA PHE A 139 6.60 -13.80 -10.66
C PHE A 139 5.29 -13.33 -11.29
N ALA A 140 4.35 -14.26 -11.40
CA ALA A 140 3.00 -13.98 -11.84
C ALA A 140 1.99 -14.75 -10.99
N ILE A 141 0.81 -14.17 -10.78
CA ILE A 141 -0.33 -14.84 -10.18
C ILE A 141 -1.21 -15.41 -11.30
N VAL A 142 -1.47 -16.70 -11.21
CA VAL A 142 -2.19 -17.46 -12.25
C VAL A 142 -3.51 -17.99 -11.69
N PHE A 143 -4.55 -18.01 -12.52
CA PHE A 143 -5.80 -18.68 -12.17
C PHE A 143 -5.63 -20.21 -12.09
N ARG A 144 -6.32 -20.83 -11.14
CA ARG A 144 -6.29 -22.29 -10.92
C ARG A 144 -6.61 -23.08 -12.17
N ASP A 145 -7.61 -22.67 -12.92
CA ASP A 145 -8.07 -23.32 -14.16
C ASP A 145 -7.09 -23.20 -15.34
N LYS A 146 -6.10 -22.29 -15.21
CA LYS A 146 -5.06 -22.05 -16.20
C LYS A 146 -3.69 -22.65 -15.84
N LEU A 147 -3.56 -23.27 -14.68
CA LEU A 147 -2.29 -23.80 -14.18
C LEU A 147 -1.63 -24.75 -15.19
N PHE A 148 -2.36 -25.80 -15.68
CA PHE A 148 -1.79 -26.77 -16.61
C PHE A 148 -1.33 -26.12 -17.91
N GLN A 149 -2.11 -25.18 -18.43
CA GLN A 149 -1.75 -24.47 -19.64
C GLN A 149 -0.42 -23.72 -19.48
N TYR A 150 -0.26 -22.98 -18.38
CA TYR A 150 0.94 -22.17 -18.15
C TYR A 150 2.12 -22.99 -17.63
N TRP A 151 1.87 -24.11 -16.96
CA TRP A 151 2.90 -25.07 -16.59
C TRP A 151 3.71 -25.55 -17.78
N GLU A 152 3.06 -25.76 -18.92
CA GLU A 152 3.72 -26.18 -20.15
C GLU A 152 4.29 -25.01 -20.99
N GLN A 153 3.63 -23.85 -20.95
CA GLN A 153 3.97 -22.72 -21.81
C GLN A 153 5.11 -21.85 -21.27
N ILE A 154 5.09 -21.54 -19.95
CA ILE A 154 6.05 -20.60 -19.36
C ILE A 154 7.49 -21.11 -19.46
N PRO A 155 7.83 -22.39 -19.21
CA PRO A 155 9.20 -22.87 -19.35
C PRO A 155 9.76 -22.79 -20.78
N ARG A 156 8.89 -22.64 -21.78
CA ARG A 156 9.28 -22.54 -23.20
C ARG A 156 9.47 -21.08 -23.68
N LEU A 157 9.22 -20.11 -22.82
CA LEU A 157 9.42 -18.70 -23.17
C LEU A 157 10.91 -18.38 -23.32
N PRO A 158 11.27 -17.52 -24.28
CA PRO A 158 12.66 -17.08 -24.44
C PRO A 158 13.21 -16.42 -23.17
N GLY A 159 14.44 -16.75 -22.79
CA GLY A 159 15.13 -16.20 -21.63
C GLY A 159 14.71 -16.80 -20.28
N VAL A 160 13.86 -17.81 -20.25
CA VAL A 160 13.50 -18.54 -19.03
C VAL A 160 14.52 -19.66 -18.79
N LYS A 161 15.17 -19.63 -17.63
CA LYS A 161 16.12 -20.68 -17.17
C LYS A 161 15.42 -21.71 -16.29
N HIS A 162 14.70 -21.22 -15.27
CA HIS A 162 13.97 -22.07 -14.35
C HIS A 162 12.59 -21.52 -14.04
N VAL A 163 11.65 -22.40 -13.74
CA VAL A 163 10.30 -22.04 -13.30
C VAL A 163 9.97 -22.84 -12.05
N ARG A 164 9.49 -22.14 -11.03
CA ARG A 164 8.99 -22.74 -9.79
C ARG A 164 7.55 -22.34 -9.57
N TRP A 165 6.77 -23.26 -9.01
CA TRP A 165 5.36 -23.04 -8.73
C TRP A 165 5.10 -23.16 -7.24
N TYR A 166 4.33 -22.21 -6.74
CA TYR A 166 3.96 -22.13 -5.34
C TYR A 166 2.46 -21.93 -5.19
N VAL A 167 1.94 -22.35 -4.06
CA VAL A 167 0.60 -22.03 -3.60
C VAL A 167 0.75 -21.27 -2.30
N SER A 168 0.13 -20.10 -2.22
CA SER A 168 0.17 -19.29 -1.02
C SER A 168 -1.17 -18.62 -0.77
N ASN A 169 -1.55 -18.56 0.50
CA ASN A 169 -2.71 -17.81 0.96
C ASN A 169 -2.30 -16.50 1.66
N ARG A 170 -1.04 -16.10 1.54
CA ARG A 170 -0.55 -14.86 2.15
C ARG A 170 -1.18 -13.62 1.51
N ALA A 171 -1.58 -12.65 2.34
CA ALA A 171 -2.27 -11.44 1.91
C ALA A 171 -1.45 -10.58 0.94
N ILE A 172 -0.12 -10.65 0.99
CA ILE A 172 0.78 -9.93 0.08
C ILE A 172 0.44 -10.19 -1.39
N PHE A 173 0.04 -11.41 -1.74
CA PHE A 173 -0.29 -11.76 -3.12
C PHE A 173 -1.63 -11.21 -3.60
N GLU A 174 -2.45 -10.62 -2.72
CA GLU A 174 -3.67 -9.91 -3.13
C GLU A 174 -3.38 -8.54 -3.75
N ARG A 175 -2.18 -7.99 -3.55
CA ARG A 175 -1.72 -6.77 -4.22
C ARG A 175 -1.54 -6.95 -5.74
N TYR A 176 -1.37 -8.20 -6.17
CA TYR A 176 -1.07 -8.51 -7.56
C TYR A 176 -2.28 -9.11 -8.27
N PRO A 177 -2.67 -8.58 -9.44
CA PRO A 177 -3.84 -9.07 -10.15
C PRO A 177 -3.60 -10.47 -10.74
N SER A 178 -4.54 -11.38 -10.53
CA SER A 178 -4.64 -12.59 -11.33
C SER A 178 -5.27 -12.23 -12.67
N ARG A 179 -4.63 -12.57 -13.78
CA ARG A 179 -5.13 -12.29 -15.14
C ARG A 179 -5.18 -13.56 -15.98
N ILE A 180 -6.05 -13.56 -17.00
CA ILE A 180 -6.13 -14.66 -17.97
C ILE A 180 -4.78 -14.87 -18.66
N ARG A 181 -4.09 -13.78 -19.03
CA ARG A 181 -2.68 -13.80 -19.47
C ARG A 181 -1.81 -13.40 -18.30
N PRO A 182 -0.81 -14.20 -17.91
CA PRO A 182 0.07 -13.87 -16.79
C PRO A 182 0.73 -12.51 -17.00
N CYS A 183 0.67 -11.68 -15.97
CA CYS A 183 1.43 -10.44 -15.90
C CYS A 183 2.60 -10.70 -14.96
N PHE A 184 3.81 -10.54 -15.46
CA PHE A 184 5.02 -10.79 -14.70
C PHE A 184 5.45 -9.51 -13.97
N PHE A 185 5.72 -9.64 -12.69
CA PHE A 185 6.22 -8.60 -11.81
C PHE A 185 7.67 -8.92 -11.44
N SER A 186 8.51 -7.90 -11.35
CA SER A 186 9.89 -8.08 -10.91
C SER A 186 9.93 -8.53 -9.44
N LEU A 187 10.85 -9.44 -9.15
CA LEU A 187 11.09 -9.97 -7.81
C LEU A 187 12.56 -9.77 -7.47
N ALA A 188 12.82 -9.10 -6.35
CA ALA A 188 14.19 -8.93 -5.87
C ALA A 188 14.76 -10.29 -5.42
N PRO A 189 16.03 -10.59 -5.72
CA PRO A 189 16.64 -11.91 -5.43
C PRO A 189 16.57 -12.31 -3.96
N ASP A 190 16.72 -11.37 -3.05
CA ASP A 190 16.62 -11.55 -1.60
C ASP A 190 15.20 -11.91 -1.13
N LYS A 191 14.19 -11.54 -1.89
CA LYS A 191 12.77 -11.82 -1.59
C LYS A 191 12.28 -13.16 -2.15
N VAL A 192 13.05 -13.85 -2.97
CA VAL A 192 12.65 -15.16 -3.55
C VAL A 192 12.37 -16.21 -2.48
N GLN A 193 13.04 -16.12 -1.32
CA GLN A 193 12.88 -17.07 -0.21
C GLN A 193 11.85 -16.62 0.84
N SER A 194 11.44 -15.34 0.85
CA SER A 194 10.52 -14.79 1.84
C SER A 194 9.03 -14.86 1.44
N TYR A 195 8.73 -15.13 0.19
CA TYR A 195 7.38 -15.34 -0.33
C TYR A 195 7.10 -16.82 -0.57
#